data_4f4c2e7a7e7ec1f77b7b0065936796f4
#
_entry.id   4f4c2e7a7e7ec1f77b7b0065936796f4
#
_cell.length_a   1.000
_cell.length_b   1.000
_cell.length_c   1.000
_cell.angle_alpha   90.00
_cell.angle_beta   90.00
_cell.angle_gamma   90.00
#
_symmetry.space_group_name_H-M   'P 1'
#
loop_
_entity.id
_entity.type
_entity.pdbx_description
1 polymer ?
#
loop_
_entity_poly.entity_id
_entity_poly.type
_entity_poly.pdbx_seq_one_letter_code
_entity_poly.pdbx_strand_id
1 'polypeptide(L)'
;MDILRRKTDKTPGKVFFTADDQYGKYVVRNGTYRGKEARLYEVDDVRESASFFDEEKYELVFDYAKSFTLLFKEVPEMKNMLMLGGAGFQFPKYVISHYPDTAMDVVEINPLAVRLARKYFFLNDLEKEFRAESKGRLNIIVDDGMEYLKDTTKKYDIIINDAYHSNLPDKGLTSPEGTLLIKEHLAPGGVYGFNLITSLEGQDSMPLVMMSSIFSYHFENVKYVICSPDVKPDVVQNILFVCH
;
A
#
# COMPACT_ATOMS: atom_id res chain seq x y z
N MET A 1 0.83 1.96 19.95
CA MET A 1 1.82 2.85 19.32
C MET A 1 3.17 2.18 18.97
N ASP A 2 3.38 0.88 19.29
CA ASP A 2 4.71 0.26 19.22
C ASP A 2 4.94 -0.81 18.15
N ILE A 3 3.97 -1.17 17.31
CA ILE A 3 4.18 -2.21 16.28
C ILE A 3 4.67 -1.61 14.97
N LEU A 4 4.18 -0.46 14.57
CA LEU A 4 4.77 0.32 13.48
C LEU A 4 6.18 0.82 13.86
N ARG A 5 6.40 1.08 15.15
CA ARG A 5 7.69 1.28 15.78
C ARG A 5 8.27 -0.02 16.35
N ARG A 6 8.09 -1.17 15.71
CA ARG A 6 8.88 -2.35 16.11
C ARG A 6 10.32 -1.88 16.13
N LYS A 7 10.88 -1.84 17.35
CA LYS A 7 12.21 -1.41 17.74
C LYS A 7 13.08 -1.37 16.51
N THR A 8 13.30 -0.17 16.00
CA THR A 8 14.26 0.02 14.92
C THR A 8 15.43 -0.85 15.26
N ASP A 9 15.69 -1.84 14.42
CA ASP A 9 16.91 -2.61 14.57
C ASP A 9 18.00 -1.55 14.63
N LYS A 10 18.59 -1.38 15.82
CA LYS A 10 19.49 -0.27 16.14
C LYS A 10 20.85 -0.41 15.43
N THR A 11 20.95 -1.35 14.50
CA THR A 11 22.09 -1.43 13.61
C THR A 11 22.00 -0.22 12.68
N PRO A 12 22.86 0.80 12.84
CA PRO A 12 22.83 1.97 11.99
C PRO A 12 23.26 1.55 10.60
N GLY A 13 22.32 1.18 9.76
CA GLY A 13 22.57 0.91 8.36
C GLY A 13 22.97 2.21 7.64
N LYS A 14 23.67 2.06 6.52
CA LYS A 14 24.07 3.21 5.69
C LYS A 14 22.83 4.01 5.27
N VAL A 15 22.81 5.29 5.58
CA VAL A 15 21.81 6.25 5.10
C VAL A 15 22.21 6.73 3.71
N PHE A 16 21.25 6.71 2.77
CA PHE A 16 21.44 7.11 1.37
C PHE A 16 20.76 8.43 1.03
N PHE A 17 19.69 8.75 1.77
CA PHE A 17 18.90 9.94 1.53
C PHE A 17 18.20 10.38 2.81
N THR A 18 18.12 11.69 3.01
CA THR A 18 17.27 12.36 3.98
C THR A 18 16.70 13.62 3.36
N ALA A 19 15.45 13.91 3.63
CA ALA A 19 14.78 15.16 3.27
C ALA A 19 13.66 15.43 4.28
N ASP A 20 13.17 16.66 4.26
CA ASP A 20 12.03 17.10 5.05
C ASP A 20 11.15 17.98 4.14
N ASP A 21 9.87 17.70 4.05
CA ASP A 21 8.92 18.49 3.28
C ASP A 21 7.53 18.49 3.95
N GLN A 22 6.51 19.00 3.26
CA GLN A 22 5.14 19.09 3.80
C GLN A 22 4.49 17.75 4.14
N TYR A 23 5.04 16.64 3.65
CA TYR A 23 4.52 15.29 3.90
C TYR A 23 5.28 14.53 4.99
N GLY A 24 6.41 15.09 5.51
CA GLY A 24 7.17 14.53 6.61
C GLY A 24 8.68 14.49 6.39
N LYS A 25 9.37 13.85 7.33
CA LYS A 25 10.81 13.64 7.29
C LYS A 25 11.14 12.27 6.72
N TYR A 26 11.79 12.25 5.56
CA TYR A 26 12.14 11.04 4.83
C TYR A 26 13.51 10.53 5.18
N VAL A 27 13.63 9.21 5.33
CA VAL A 27 14.92 8.53 5.45
C VAL A 27 14.91 7.29 4.54
N VAL A 28 15.93 7.19 3.68
CA VAL A 28 16.23 5.95 2.94
C VAL A 28 17.55 5.41 3.46
N ARG A 29 17.51 4.20 4.01
CA ARG A 29 18.68 3.57 4.59
C ARG A 29 18.68 2.04 4.40
N ASN A 30 19.83 1.41 4.58
CA ASN A 30 19.86 -0.04 4.79
C ASN A 30 19.44 -0.35 6.24
N GLY A 31 18.91 -1.52 6.43
CA GLY A 31 18.55 -2.07 7.71
C GLY A 31 18.21 -3.55 7.58
N THR A 32 17.47 -4.06 8.55
CA THR A 32 17.00 -5.45 8.49
C THR A 32 15.50 -5.52 8.72
N TYR A 33 14.87 -6.52 8.13
CA TYR A 33 13.52 -6.93 8.44
C TYR A 33 13.51 -8.43 8.72
N ARG A 34 13.11 -8.82 9.96
CA ARG A 34 13.14 -10.21 10.43
C ARG A 34 14.51 -10.90 10.22
N GLY A 35 15.59 -10.13 10.47
CA GLY A 35 16.98 -10.63 10.36
C GLY A 35 17.55 -10.66 8.94
N LYS A 36 16.77 -10.28 7.91
CA LYS A 36 17.22 -10.19 6.52
C LYS A 36 17.50 -8.74 6.14
N GLU A 37 18.60 -8.50 5.42
CA GLU A 37 18.95 -7.17 4.94
C GLU A 37 17.90 -6.62 3.97
N ALA A 38 17.58 -5.33 4.14
CA ALA A 38 16.60 -4.64 3.31
C ALA A 38 16.96 -3.16 3.16
N ARG A 39 16.53 -2.55 2.05
CA ARG A 39 16.42 -1.12 1.90
C ARG A 39 15.12 -0.69 2.55
N LEU A 40 15.18 0.28 3.46
CA LEU A 40 14.05 0.81 4.21
C LEU A 40 13.72 2.22 3.74
N TYR A 41 12.44 2.51 3.57
CA TYR A 41 11.86 3.82 3.36
C TYR A 41 11.05 4.19 4.60
N GLU A 42 11.46 5.24 5.26
CA GLU A 42 10.85 5.70 6.51
C GLU A 42 10.37 7.15 6.34
N VAL A 43 9.21 7.45 6.89
CA VAL A 43 8.65 8.81 6.99
C VAL A 43 8.28 9.02 8.46
N ASP A 44 8.77 10.09 9.09
CA ASP A 44 8.56 10.41 10.51
C ASP A 44 8.86 9.21 11.44
N ASP A 45 9.98 8.51 11.17
CA ASP A 45 10.41 7.30 11.87
C ASP A 45 9.48 6.08 11.71
N VAL A 46 8.48 6.14 10.80
CA VAL A 46 7.61 5.02 10.45
C VAL A 46 8.10 4.35 9.17
N ARG A 47 8.11 3.02 9.14
CA ARG A 47 8.50 2.25 7.95
C ARG A 47 7.33 2.15 6.98
N GLU A 48 7.39 2.95 5.92
CA GLU A 48 6.34 2.99 4.89
C GLU A 48 6.56 1.91 3.82
N SER A 49 7.81 1.60 3.49
CA SER A 49 8.12 0.62 2.47
C SER A 49 9.50 0.00 2.68
N ALA A 50 9.71 -1.16 2.06
CA ALA A 50 11.00 -1.82 2.03
C ALA A 50 11.20 -2.63 0.75
N SER A 51 12.45 -2.95 0.43
CA SER A 51 12.80 -3.93 -0.58
C SER A 51 13.98 -4.78 -0.11
N PHE A 52 13.92 -6.06 -0.34
CA PHE A 52 15.10 -6.92 -0.27
C PHE A 52 16.04 -6.59 -1.42
N PHE A 53 17.15 -7.30 -1.52
CA PHE A 53 18.16 -7.11 -2.55
C PHE A 53 18.19 -8.29 -3.52
N ASP A 54 18.97 -8.15 -4.57
CA ASP A 54 19.29 -9.17 -5.55
C ASP A 54 18.03 -9.80 -6.20
N GLU A 55 17.90 -11.09 -6.16
CA GLU A 55 16.80 -11.85 -6.78
C GLU A 55 15.45 -11.60 -6.10
N GLU A 56 15.46 -11.17 -4.83
CA GLU A 56 14.24 -10.91 -4.06
C GLU A 56 13.82 -9.44 -4.03
N LYS A 57 14.43 -8.58 -4.84
CA LYS A 57 14.16 -7.13 -4.87
C LYS A 57 12.72 -6.75 -5.21
N TYR A 58 11.95 -7.68 -5.78
CA TYR A 58 10.53 -7.51 -6.09
C TYR A 58 9.61 -8.24 -5.12
N GLU A 59 10.16 -9.01 -4.17
CA GLU A 59 9.37 -9.73 -3.17
C GLU A 59 8.77 -8.79 -2.11
N LEU A 60 7.63 -9.20 -1.59
CA LEU A 60 6.95 -8.46 -0.53
C LEU A 60 7.67 -8.64 0.81
N VAL A 61 8.08 -7.54 1.41
CA VAL A 61 8.79 -7.53 2.69
C VAL A 61 7.80 -7.59 3.85
N PHE A 62 6.85 -6.66 3.90
CA PHE A 62 5.92 -6.49 5.02
C PHE A 62 4.72 -7.43 4.95
N ASP A 63 4.27 -7.92 6.11
CA ASP A 63 3.16 -8.85 6.19
C ASP A 63 1.85 -8.25 5.71
N TYR A 64 1.61 -6.95 5.98
CA TYR A 64 0.41 -6.28 5.48
C TYR A 64 0.38 -6.24 3.94
N ALA A 65 1.50 -5.95 3.31
CA ALA A 65 1.58 -5.96 1.86
C ALA A 65 1.38 -7.38 1.28
N LYS A 66 1.87 -8.41 1.97
CA LYS A 66 1.59 -9.81 1.62
C LYS A 66 0.09 -10.12 1.71
N SER A 67 -0.61 -9.53 2.68
CA SER A 67 -2.05 -9.73 2.84
C SER A 67 -2.86 -9.22 1.65
N PHE A 68 -2.38 -8.22 0.90
CA PHE A 68 -3.04 -7.77 -0.33
C PHE A 68 -3.17 -8.88 -1.38
N THR A 69 -2.29 -9.88 -1.38
CA THR A 69 -2.43 -11.03 -2.30
C THR A 69 -3.66 -11.89 -2.03
N LEU A 70 -4.31 -11.74 -0.88
CA LEU A 70 -5.57 -12.43 -0.59
C LEU A 70 -6.69 -11.95 -1.51
N LEU A 71 -6.64 -10.70 -2.00
CA LEU A 71 -7.60 -10.15 -2.95
C LEU A 71 -7.57 -10.90 -4.29
N PHE A 72 -6.45 -11.52 -4.66
CA PHE A 72 -6.33 -12.29 -5.91
C PHE A 72 -7.20 -13.54 -5.92
N LYS A 73 -7.55 -14.06 -4.73
CA LYS A 73 -8.48 -15.20 -4.59
C LYS A 73 -9.92 -14.80 -4.87
N GLU A 74 -10.25 -13.52 -4.63
CA GLU A 74 -11.59 -12.98 -4.90
C GLU A 74 -11.76 -12.69 -6.41
N VAL A 75 -10.68 -12.36 -7.12
CA VAL A 75 -10.67 -12.06 -8.56
C VAL A 75 -9.53 -12.81 -9.26
N PRO A 76 -9.68 -14.12 -9.55
CA PRO A 76 -8.60 -14.94 -10.10
C PRO A 76 -8.08 -14.48 -11.49
N GLU A 77 -8.93 -13.84 -12.29
CA GLU A 77 -8.59 -13.36 -13.63
C GLU A 77 -8.37 -11.84 -13.68
N MET A 78 -7.76 -11.30 -12.62
CA MET A 78 -7.48 -9.86 -12.53
C MET A 78 -6.60 -9.37 -13.66
N LYS A 79 -7.01 -8.28 -14.33
CA LYS A 79 -6.28 -7.64 -15.43
C LYS A 79 -5.90 -6.21 -15.12
N ASN A 80 -6.77 -5.48 -14.43
CA ASN A 80 -6.57 -4.06 -14.15
C ASN A 80 -6.67 -3.80 -12.65
N MET A 81 -5.61 -3.28 -12.08
CA MET A 81 -5.55 -2.93 -10.67
C MET A 81 -5.31 -1.43 -10.49
N LEU A 82 -5.87 -0.88 -9.43
CA LEU A 82 -5.54 0.46 -8.94
C LEU A 82 -4.94 0.35 -7.54
N MET A 83 -3.86 1.07 -7.29
CA MET A 83 -3.33 1.29 -5.96
C MET A 83 -3.29 2.79 -5.65
N LEU A 84 -3.93 3.18 -4.57
CA LEU A 84 -3.90 4.51 -3.99
C LEU A 84 -2.87 4.52 -2.86
N GLY A 85 -1.78 5.27 -3.07
CA GLY A 85 -0.57 5.22 -2.25
C GLY A 85 0.49 4.28 -2.81
N GLY A 86 1.64 4.80 -3.22
CA GLY A 86 2.71 4.04 -3.84
C GLY A 86 3.94 3.83 -2.95
N ALA A 87 4.31 4.86 -2.18
CA ALA A 87 5.51 4.93 -1.35
C ALA A 87 6.78 4.38 -2.06
N GLY A 88 7.37 3.27 -1.61
CA GLY A 88 8.50 2.59 -2.25
C GLY A 88 8.11 1.59 -3.34
N PHE A 89 6.86 1.58 -3.79
CA PHE A 89 6.34 0.70 -4.86
C PHE A 89 6.56 -0.79 -4.60
N GLN A 90 6.54 -1.22 -3.34
CA GLN A 90 6.76 -2.62 -2.98
C GLN A 90 5.73 -3.54 -3.63
N PHE A 91 4.44 -3.26 -3.45
CA PHE A 91 3.37 -4.08 -3.99
C PHE A 91 3.25 -3.99 -5.52
N PRO A 92 3.30 -2.80 -6.15
CA PRO A 92 3.31 -2.69 -7.61
C PRO A 92 4.44 -3.49 -8.27
N LYS A 93 5.65 -3.46 -7.73
CA LYS A 93 6.78 -4.25 -8.27
C LYS A 93 6.51 -5.74 -8.21
N TYR A 94 5.95 -6.22 -7.10
CA TYR A 94 5.56 -7.62 -6.94
C TYR A 94 4.52 -8.04 -7.99
N VAL A 95 3.45 -7.26 -8.15
CA VAL A 95 2.40 -7.57 -9.15
C VAL A 95 2.98 -7.64 -10.56
N ILE A 96 3.72 -6.62 -10.97
CA ILE A 96 4.28 -6.55 -12.34
C ILE A 96 5.26 -7.69 -12.62
N SER A 97 6.05 -8.10 -11.64
CA SER A 97 7.03 -9.17 -11.83
C SER A 97 6.43 -10.58 -11.84
N HIS A 98 5.34 -10.80 -11.09
CA HIS A 98 4.75 -12.14 -10.91
C HIS A 98 3.50 -12.38 -11.78
N TYR A 99 2.80 -11.33 -12.20
CA TYR A 99 1.53 -11.43 -12.93
C TYR A 99 1.64 -10.76 -14.30
N PRO A 100 2.15 -11.46 -15.33
CA PRO A 100 2.50 -10.86 -16.63
C PRO A 100 1.29 -10.28 -17.39
N ASP A 101 0.08 -10.77 -17.12
CA ASP A 101 -1.14 -10.35 -17.79
C ASP A 101 -1.89 -9.23 -17.06
N THR A 102 -1.37 -8.77 -15.92
CA THR A 102 -1.97 -7.73 -15.09
C THR A 102 -1.32 -6.38 -15.37
N ALA A 103 -2.15 -5.35 -15.53
CA ALA A 103 -1.75 -3.95 -15.54
C ALA A 103 -2.14 -3.26 -14.24
N MET A 104 -1.38 -2.25 -13.83
CA MET A 104 -1.58 -1.54 -12.58
C MET A 104 -1.40 -0.03 -12.76
N ASP A 105 -2.40 0.73 -12.34
CA ASP A 105 -2.30 2.16 -12.11
C ASP A 105 -1.92 2.39 -10.64
N VAL A 106 -0.95 3.25 -10.40
CA VAL A 106 -0.53 3.63 -9.04
C VAL A 106 -0.59 5.14 -8.92
N VAL A 107 -1.46 5.61 -8.02
CA VAL A 107 -1.61 7.03 -7.71
C VAL A 107 -0.82 7.35 -6.45
N GLU A 108 0.15 8.22 -6.56
CA GLU A 108 1.02 8.65 -5.47
C GLU A 108 1.07 10.18 -5.41
N ILE A 109 0.63 10.75 -4.30
CA ILE A 109 0.54 12.20 -4.15
C ILE A 109 1.91 12.88 -4.10
N ASN A 110 2.93 12.15 -3.63
CA ASN A 110 4.25 12.71 -3.43
C ASN A 110 5.23 12.38 -4.57
N PRO A 111 5.58 13.34 -5.42
CA PRO A 111 6.55 13.11 -6.49
C PRO A 111 7.95 12.72 -5.98
N LEU A 112 8.28 13.06 -4.71
CA LEU A 112 9.54 12.64 -4.10
C LEU A 112 9.54 11.13 -3.86
N ALA A 113 8.43 10.54 -3.39
CA ALA A 113 8.29 9.10 -3.19
C ALA A 113 8.58 8.34 -4.48
N VAL A 114 8.01 8.76 -5.61
CA VAL A 114 8.27 8.18 -6.93
C VAL A 114 9.76 8.27 -7.30
N ARG A 115 10.40 9.42 -7.09
CA ARG A 115 11.85 9.57 -7.37
C ARG A 115 12.70 8.66 -6.50
N LEU A 116 12.35 8.50 -5.22
CA LEU A 116 13.05 7.61 -4.29
C LEU A 116 12.84 6.14 -4.66
N ALA A 117 11.63 5.76 -5.05
CA ALA A 117 11.32 4.42 -5.54
C ALA A 117 12.17 4.06 -6.77
N ARG A 118 12.26 4.96 -7.73
CA ARG A 118 13.11 4.77 -8.92
C ARG A 118 14.59 4.62 -8.58
N LYS A 119 15.09 5.45 -7.67
CA LYS A 119 16.52 5.52 -7.37
C LYS A 119 17.00 4.44 -6.41
N TYR A 120 16.18 4.07 -5.42
CA TYR A 120 16.62 3.26 -4.28
C TYR A 120 15.85 1.95 -4.10
N PHE A 121 14.67 1.81 -4.73
CA PHE A 121 13.78 0.67 -4.51
C PHE A 121 13.50 -0.12 -5.80
N PHE A 122 14.47 -0.12 -6.73
CA PHE A 122 14.49 -0.97 -7.93
C PHE A 122 13.35 -0.76 -8.92
N LEU A 123 12.64 0.38 -8.85
CA LEU A 123 11.57 0.68 -9.81
C LEU A 123 12.11 0.89 -11.23
N ASN A 124 13.31 1.49 -11.38
CA ASN A 124 13.99 1.58 -12.67
C ASN A 124 14.48 0.22 -13.18
N ASP A 125 14.81 -0.72 -12.28
CA ASP A 125 15.21 -2.07 -12.69
C ASP A 125 14.00 -2.87 -13.18
N LEU A 126 12.83 -2.68 -12.53
CA LEU A 126 11.56 -3.24 -13.02
C LEU A 126 11.25 -2.81 -14.45
N GLU A 127 11.44 -1.51 -14.77
CA GLU A 127 11.26 -1.02 -16.14
C GLU A 127 12.26 -1.65 -17.14
N LYS A 128 13.52 -1.78 -16.75
CA LYS A 128 14.55 -2.41 -17.60
C LYS A 128 14.24 -3.89 -17.88
N GLU A 129 13.78 -4.63 -16.87
CA GLU A 129 13.57 -6.08 -16.95
C GLU A 129 12.24 -6.43 -17.61
N PHE A 130 11.16 -5.72 -17.25
CA PHE A 130 9.79 -6.07 -17.67
C PHE A 130 9.22 -5.10 -18.70
N ARG A 131 9.85 -3.93 -18.90
CA ARG A 131 9.33 -2.84 -19.74
C ARG A 131 7.92 -2.43 -19.29
N ALA A 132 7.73 -2.33 -17.97
CA ALA A 132 6.44 -2.21 -17.32
C ALA A 132 5.66 -0.97 -17.77
N GLU A 133 6.30 0.20 -17.73
CA GLU A 133 5.70 1.47 -18.15
C GLU A 133 5.61 1.54 -19.69
N SER A 134 6.67 1.19 -20.42
CA SER A 134 6.69 1.26 -21.88
C SER A 134 5.72 0.29 -22.56
N LYS A 135 5.30 -0.79 -21.89
CA LYS A 135 4.23 -1.70 -22.33
C LYS A 135 2.85 -1.34 -21.77
N GLY A 136 2.73 -0.25 -21.01
CA GLY A 136 1.46 0.16 -20.39
C GLY A 136 0.95 -0.76 -19.28
N ARG A 137 1.83 -1.59 -18.68
CA ARG A 137 1.47 -2.47 -17.57
C ARG A 137 1.59 -1.79 -16.21
N LEU A 138 2.40 -0.75 -16.10
CA LEU A 138 2.51 0.08 -14.92
C LEU A 138 2.35 1.54 -15.33
N ASN A 139 1.32 2.20 -14.82
CA ASN A 139 1.13 3.64 -14.97
C ASN A 139 1.33 4.30 -13.61
N ILE A 140 2.28 5.20 -13.54
CA ILE A 140 2.56 5.96 -12.31
C ILE A 140 1.96 7.34 -12.48
N ILE A 141 0.96 7.65 -11.66
CA ILE A 141 0.23 8.90 -11.65
C ILE A 141 0.61 9.68 -10.41
N VAL A 142 1.17 10.89 -10.58
CA VAL A 142 1.46 11.80 -9.46
C VAL A 142 0.26 12.72 -9.31
N ASP A 143 -0.65 12.37 -8.39
CA ASP A 143 -1.89 13.09 -8.18
C ASP A 143 -2.48 12.78 -6.79
N ASP A 144 -3.49 13.56 -6.39
CA ASP A 144 -4.36 13.24 -5.27
C ASP A 144 -5.30 12.08 -5.64
N GLY A 145 -5.47 11.10 -4.72
CA GLY A 145 -6.28 9.92 -4.99
C GLY A 145 -7.76 10.23 -5.23
N MET A 146 -8.33 11.23 -4.54
CA MET A 146 -9.71 11.66 -4.75
C MET A 146 -9.88 12.37 -6.09
N GLU A 147 -8.97 13.25 -6.46
CA GLU A 147 -9.02 13.96 -7.73
C GLU A 147 -8.86 12.98 -8.90
N TYR A 148 -7.93 12.04 -8.80
CA TYR A 148 -7.79 10.97 -9.79
C TYR A 148 -9.08 10.18 -9.98
N LEU A 149 -9.75 9.77 -8.89
CA LEU A 149 -11.01 9.02 -8.97
C LEU A 149 -12.15 9.84 -9.58
N LYS A 150 -12.18 11.16 -9.39
CA LYS A 150 -13.18 12.05 -10.01
C LYS A 150 -12.96 12.20 -11.52
N ASP A 151 -11.71 12.17 -11.97
CA ASP A 151 -11.33 12.45 -13.35
C ASP A 151 -11.27 11.19 -14.23
N THR A 152 -10.98 10.04 -13.65
CA THR A 152 -10.84 8.78 -14.42
C THR A 152 -12.21 8.17 -14.73
N THR A 153 -12.30 7.48 -15.87
CA THR A 153 -13.44 6.64 -16.23
C THR A 153 -13.12 5.16 -16.20
N LYS A 154 -11.90 4.83 -15.81
CA LYS A 154 -11.42 3.44 -15.76
C LYS A 154 -12.14 2.64 -14.69
N LYS A 155 -12.29 1.34 -14.94
CA LYS A 155 -12.77 0.34 -13.98
C LYS A 155 -11.67 -0.64 -13.67
N TYR A 156 -11.63 -1.09 -12.43
CA TYR A 156 -10.58 -1.95 -11.91
C TYR A 156 -11.15 -3.21 -11.29
N ASP A 157 -10.48 -4.31 -11.53
CA ASP A 157 -10.82 -5.61 -10.93
C ASP A 157 -10.47 -5.61 -9.44
N ILE A 158 -9.37 -4.94 -9.08
CA ILE A 158 -8.93 -4.77 -7.68
C ILE A 158 -8.54 -3.31 -7.47
N ILE A 159 -9.10 -2.69 -6.43
CA ILE A 159 -8.63 -1.39 -5.93
C ILE A 159 -8.03 -1.59 -4.54
N ILE A 160 -6.81 -1.14 -4.33
CA ILE A 160 -6.13 -1.16 -3.03
C ILE A 160 -5.94 0.29 -2.56
N ASN A 161 -6.41 0.58 -1.36
CA ASN A 161 -6.17 1.85 -0.69
C ASN A 161 -5.16 1.65 0.45
N ASP A 162 -3.96 2.17 0.26
CA ASP A 162 -2.85 2.24 1.21
C ASP A 162 -2.33 3.69 1.32
N ALA A 163 -3.25 4.66 1.11
CA ALA A 163 -2.93 6.08 1.16
C ALA A 163 -3.00 6.60 2.60
N TYR A 164 -1.85 7.05 3.09
CA TYR A 164 -1.66 7.53 4.46
C TYR A 164 -0.98 8.89 4.47
N HIS A 165 -1.36 9.72 5.43
CA HIS A 165 -0.61 10.89 5.87
C HIS A 165 -0.04 10.59 7.26
N SER A 166 1.24 10.26 7.35
CA SER A 166 1.86 9.70 8.56
C SER A 166 1.11 8.44 9.02
N ASN A 167 0.51 8.44 10.19
CA ASN A 167 -0.22 7.29 10.76
C ASN A 167 -1.75 7.33 10.53
N LEU A 168 -2.24 8.29 9.76
CA LEU A 168 -3.68 8.45 9.53
C LEU A 168 -4.00 8.14 8.07
N PRO A 169 -5.03 7.32 7.80
CA PRO A 169 -5.49 7.09 6.45
C PRO A 169 -5.99 8.39 5.83
N ASP A 170 -5.90 8.49 4.53
CA ASP A 170 -6.41 9.65 3.81
C ASP A 170 -7.91 9.85 4.10
N LYS A 171 -8.26 11.07 4.56
CA LYS A 171 -9.63 11.38 5.01
C LYS A 171 -10.62 11.44 3.86
N GLY A 172 -10.21 11.86 2.69
CA GLY A 172 -11.06 11.93 1.50
C GLY A 172 -11.44 10.51 1.06
N LEU A 173 -10.45 9.67 0.84
CA LEU A 173 -10.63 8.29 0.38
C LEU A 173 -11.36 7.39 1.39
N THR A 174 -11.30 7.71 2.68
CA THR A 174 -12.01 6.98 3.75
C THR A 174 -13.35 7.62 4.13
N SER A 175 -13.74 8.71 3.51
CA SER A 175 -15.06 9.31 3.68
C SER A 175 -16.16 8.49 2.98
N PRO A 176 -17.44 8.67 3.32
CA PRO A 176 -18.54 8.06 2.56
C PRO A 176 -18.50 8.40 1.07
N GLU A 177 -18.16 9.65 0.71
CA GLU A 177 -18.01 10.08 -0.69
C GLU A 177 -16.87 9.34 -1.39
N GLY A 178 -15.68 9.29 -0.78
CA GLY A 178 -14.53 8.58 -1.34
C GLY A 178 -14.78 7.09 -1.48
N THR A 179 -15.44 6.48 -0.49
CA THR A 179 -15.84 5.06 -0.53
C THR A 179 -16.82 4.78 -1.67
N LEU A 180 -17.77 5.68 -1.92
CA LEU A 180 -18.69 5.58 -3.05
C LEU A 180 -17.96 5.69 -4.39
N LEU A 181 -17.06 6.66 -4.53
CA LEU A 181 -16.23 6.80 -5.73
C LEU A 181 -15.39 5.55 -5.99
N ILE A 182 -14.76 5.00 -4.96
CA ILE A 182 -14.01 3.74 -5.07
C ILE A 182 -14.92 2.62 -5.58
N LYS A 183 -16.12 2.45 -5.00
CA LYS A 183 -17.09 1.45 -5.44
C LYS A 183 -17.48 1.65 -6.90
N GLU A 184 -17.74 2.88 -7.30
CA GLU A 184 -18.10 3.21 -8.69
C GLU A 184 -16.98 2.87 -9.68
N HIS A 185 -15.72 2.81 -9.25
CA HIS A 185 -14.58 2.46 -10.09
C HIS A 185 -14.24 0.96 -10.07
N LEU A 186 -14.96 0.15 -9.31
CA LEU A 186 -14.83 -1.31 -9.42
C LEU A 186 -15.50 -1.82 -10.71
N ALA A 187 -14.84 -2.77 -11.35
CA ALA A 187 -15.43 -3.57 -12.40
C ALA A 187 -16.52 -4.50 -11.82
N PRO A 188 -17.45 -5.01 -12.62
CA PRO A 188 -18.39 -6.02 -12.13
C PRO A 188 -17.68 -7.23 -11.53
N GLY A 189 -17.97 -7.55 -10.26
CA GLY A 189 -17.29 -8.60 -9.51
C GLY A 189 -15.90 -8.20 -8.97
N GLY A 190 -15.53 -6.93 -9.07
CA GLY A 190 -14.29 -6.41 -8.52
C GLY A 190 -14.29 -6.32 -6.99
N VAL A 191 -13.12 -6.18 -6.40
CA VAL A 191 -12.91 -6.14 -4.96
C VAL A 191 -12.12 -4.90 -4.52
N TYR A 192 -12.53 -4.30 -3.42
CA TYR A 192 -11.81 -3.22 -2.75
C TYR A 192 -11.06 -3.75 -1.53
N GLY A 193 -9.77 -3.48 -1.47
CA GLY A 193 -8.90 -3.72 -0.31
C GLY A 193 -8.48 -2.43 0.35
N PHE A 194 -8.67 -2.32 1.67
CA PHE A 194 -8.21 -1.16 2.44
C PHE A 194 -7.32 -1.60 3.60
N ASN A 195 -6.10 -1.08 3.64
CA ASN A 195 -5.19 -1.26 4.76
C ASN A 195 -5.56 -0.30 5.88
N LEU A 196 -6.01 -0.83 7.01
CA LEU A 196 -6.30 -0.04 8.21
C LEU A 196 -5.30 -0.35 9.30
N ILE A 197 -4.76 0.70 9.93
CA ILE A 197 -3.87 0.61 11.09
C ILE A 197 -4.68 0.91 12.34
N THR A 198 -4.97 -0.12 13.15
CA THR A 198 -5.84 -0.03 14.33
C THR A 198 -5.61 -1.22 15.26
N SER A 199 -6.17 -1.21 16.46
CA SER A 199 -6.31 -2.41 17.30
C SER A 199 -7.66 -3.09 17.05
N LEU A 200 -7.81 -4.35 17.46
CA LEU A 200 -9.09 -5.06 17.41
C LEU A 200 -9.95 -4.77 18.63
N GLU A 201 -9.33 -4.39 19.74
CA GLU A 201 -9.97 -4.15 21.05
C GLU A 201 -9.38 -2.90 21.69
N GLY A 202 -10.13 -2.34 22.67
CA GLY A 202 -9.69 -1.18 23.44
C GLY A 202 -9.97 0.16 22.76
N GLN A 203 -9.30 1.20 23.23
CA GLN A 203 -9.56 2.58 22.77
C GLN A 203 -9.14 2.83 21.33
N ASP A 204 -8.09 2.15 20.87
CA ASP A 204 -7.55 2.30 19.52
C ASP A 204 -8.32 1.46 18.46
N SER A 205 -9.42 0.78 18.86
CA SER A 205 -10.27 0.01 17.94
C SER A 205 -11.40 0.84 17.28
N MET A 206 -11.60 2.09 17.69
CA MET A 206 -12.62 2.96 17.10
C MET A 206 -12.52 3.07 15.56
N PRO A 207 -11.33 3.21 14.95
CA PRO A 207 -11.24 3.24 13.49
C PRO A 207 -11.79 1.99 12.81
N LEU A 208 -11.64 0.79 13.43
CA LEU A 208 -12.19 -0.45 12.89
C LEU A 208 -13.73 -0.39 12.83
N VAL A 209 -14.37 0.08 13.92
CA VAL A 209 -15.83 0.22 13.99
C VAL A 209 -16.33 1.25 12.96
N MET A 210 -15.67 2.40 12.88
CA MET A 210 -16.03 3.46 11.94
C MET A 210 -15.94 3.00 10.49
N MET A 211 -14.82 2.39 10.10
CA MET A 211 -14.62 1.92 8.73
C MET A 211 -15.56 0.75 8.40
N SER A 212 -15.81 -0.16 9.33
CA SER A 212 -16.81 -1.22 9.16
C SER A 212 -18.20 -0.64 8.86
N SER A 213 -18.60 0.42 9.56
CA SER A 213 -19.90 1.09 9.34
C SER A 213 -19.97 1.76 7.98
N ILE A 214 -18.93 2.52 7.59
CA ILE A 214 -18.88 3.22 6.30
C ILE A 214 -18.92 2.22 5.15
N PHE A 215 -18.10 1.17 5.22
CA PHE A 215 -18.04 0.17 4.15
C PHE A 215 -19.33 -0.64 4.05
N SER A 216 -19.94 -1.03 5.17
CA SER A 216 -21.23 -1.76 5.17
C SER A 216 -22.40 -0.93 4.62
N TYR A 217 -22.28 0.39 4.56
CA TYR A 217 -23.28 1.24 3.90
C TYR A 217 -23.17 1.15 2.37
N HIS A 218 -21.96 0.97 1.83
CA HIS A 218 -21.73 0.98 0.40
C HIS A 218 -21.56 -0.42 -0.21
N PHE A 219 -21.02 -1.39 0.51
CA PHE A 219 -20.71 -2.74 0.03
C PHE A 219 -21.63 -3.78 0.65
N GLU A 220 -22.02 -4.78 -0.13
CA GLU A 220 -22.89 -5.88 0.34
C GLU A 220 -22.13 -6.84 1.27
N ASN A 221 -20.87 -7.08 0.97
CA ASN A 221 -20.01 -7.97 1.74
C ASN A 221 -18.77 -7.22 2.22
N VAL A 222 -18.65 -7.10 3.54
CA VAL A 222 -17.51 -6.47 4.19
C VAL A 222 -16.91 -7.45 5.19
N LYS A 223 -15.67 -7.82 4.97
CA LYS A 223 -14.88 -8.64 5.90
C LYS A 223 -13.51 -8.00 6.10
N TYR A 224 -12.83 -8.38 7.17
CA TYR A 224 -11.45 -7.98 7.37
C TYR A 224 -10.57 -9.17 7.74
N VAL A 225 -9.29 -9.05 7.44
CA VAL A 225 -8.25 -10.04 7.72
C VAL A 225 -7.16 -9.39 8.56
N ILE A 226 -6.74 -10.08 9.60
CA ILE A 226 -5.64 -9.68 10.46
C ILE A 226 -4.33 -9.99 9.73
N CYS A 227 -3.52 -8.95 9.43
CA CYS A 227 -2.29 -9.13 8.68
C CYS A 227 -1.16 -9.80 9.50
N SER A 228 -1.24 -9.71 10.83
CA SER A 228 -0.24 -10.28 11.76
C SER A 228 -0.93 -11.01 12.90
N PRO A 229 -1.36 -12.29 12.70
CA PRO A 229 -2.19 -13.01 13.67
C PRO A 229 -1.51 -13.28 15.02
N ASP A 230 -0.18 -13.20 15.08
CA ASP A 230 0.59 -13.38 16.33
C ASP A 230 0.58 -12.14 17.24
N VAL A 231 -0.02 -11.04 16.77
CA VAL A 231 -0.13 -9.79 17.51
C VAL A 231 -1.40 -9.82 18.37
N LYS A 232 -1.28 -9.35 19.62
CA LYS A 232 -2.43 -9.30 20.54
C LYS A 232 -3.52 -8.35 20.03
N PRO A 233 -4.81 -8.64 20.30
CA PRO A 233 -5.93 -7.82 19.81
C PRO A 233 -5.93 -6.37 20.28
N ASP A 234 -5.41 -6.08 21.46
CA ASP A 234 -5.30 -4.74 22.04
C ASP A 234 -4.13 -3.91 21.50
N VAL A 235 -3.32 -4.49 20.63
CA VAL A 235 -2.17 -3.83 20.05
C VAL A 235 -2.49 -3.35 18.63
N VAL A 236 -2.13 -2.09 18.31
CA VAL A 236 -2.30 -1.50 16.99
C VAL A 236 -1.51 -2.29 15.94
N GLN A 237 -2.17 -2.67 14.86
CA GLN A 237 -1.64 -3.53 13.80
C GLN A 237 -2.33 -3.23 12.46
N ASN A 238 -1.82 -3.80 11.39
CA ASN A 238 -2.46 -3.69 10.09
C ASN A 238 -3.60 -4.72 9.96
N ILE A 239 -4.70 -4.25 9.41
CA ILE A 239 -5.91 -5.03 9.12
C ILE A 239 -6.29 -4.74 7.67
N LEU A 240 -6.48 -5.79 6.86
CA LEU A 240 -6.96 -5.66 5.51
C LEU A 240 -8.49 -5.80 5.48
N PHE A 241 -9.21 -4.73 5.16
CA PHE A 241 -10.60 -4.84 4.73
C PHE A 241 -10.70 -5.39 3.32
N VAL A 242 -11.71 -6.23 3.10
CA VAL A 242 -12.05 -6.81 1.80
C VAL A 242 -13.54 -6.57 1.57
N CYS A 243 -13.89 -5.78 0.55
CA CYS A 243 -15.24 -5.30 0.31
C CYS A 243 -15.68 -5.63 -1.13
N HIS A 244 -16.93 -6.14 -1.27
CA HIS A 244 -17.57 -6.49 -2.56
C HIS A 244 -18.89 -5.79 -2.73
#